data_045d5394efd223a28302ea77b4a6d432
#
_entry.id   045d5394efd223a28302ea77b4a6d432
#
_cell.length_a   1.000
_cell.length_b   1.000
_cell.length_c   1.000
_cell.angle_alpha   90.00
_cell.angle_beta   90.00
_cell.angle_gamma   90.00
#
_symmetry.space_group_name_H-M   'P 1'
#
loop_
_entity.id
_entity.type
_entity.pdbx_description
1 polymer ?
#
loop_
_entity_poly.entity_id
_entity_poly.type
_entity_poly.pdbx_seq_one_letter_code
_entity_poly.pdbx_strand_id
1 'polypeptide(L)'
;MTDSVHLSSQQGPGTADGGAASDKTAISAYRALAQWWGSNARDFPWRFGKTTPWGILVSEVMSQQTPMSRVLPYWEKWMGTWPDPQAVSEASTAEIISAWGHLGYPRRALRLQECARTLVRDCGGRLPASYDGLTALPGIGDYTASAVLSFAFGIRIPVIDTNIRRVLVRVFDGAESTGGAAGAHDRELAAKVLPAGSRQSVAWNQSVMELGAVVCTAKKPRCAVCPLNSLCRFYASGLPGLGQKPTRPRQKFRGTNRYVRGLILKTLREAEAETGPGTAAGAQRRSRFIPYSELKSLWNDTVQLDGCIASLDEDGLIVINKDHSVSLPR
;
A
#
# COMPACT_ATOMS: atom_id res chain seq x y z
N MET A 1 -20.00 58.81 -39.23
CA MET A 1 -21.09 58.33 -38.37
C MET A 1 -20.47 57.24 -37.53
N THR A 2 -20.16 57.61 -36.32
CA THR A 2 -19.40 56.80 -35.33
C THR A 2 -20.39 56.36 -34.27
N ASP A 3 -20.62 55.07 -34.15
CA ASP A 3 -21.36 54.49 -33.01
C ASP A 3 -20.40 53.83 -32.06
N SER A 4 -20.25 54.46 -30.90
CA SER A 4 -19.52 53.95 -29.74
C SER A 4 -20.46 53.07 -28.94
N VAL A 5 -20.13 51.79 -28.81
CA VAL A 5 -20.82 50.87 -27.90
C VAL A 5 -20.08 50.85 -26.55
N HIS A 6 -20.72 51.36 -25.53
CA HIS A 6 -20.33 51.26 -24.13
C HIS A 6 -20.53 49.82 -23.63
N LEU A 7 -19.42 49.15 -23.27
CA LEU A 7 -19.45 47.91 -22.49
C LEU A 7 -19.37 48.25 -21.00
N SER A 8 -20.50 48.08 -20.32
CA SER A 8 -20.61 48.17 -18.86
C SER A 8 -19.94 46.94 -18.22
N SER A 9 -18.90 47.16 -17.46
CA SER A 9 -18.27 46.18 -16.57
C SER A 9 -19.15 45.93 -15.36
N GLN A 10 -19.85 44.78 -15.32
CA GLN A 10 -20.41 44.25 -14.07
C GLN A 10 -19.37 43.37 -13.40
N GLN A 11 -18.74 43.87 -12.37
CA GLN A 11 -17.98 43.09 -11.39
C GLN A 11 -18.99 42.40 -10.46
N GLY A 12 -19.07 41.06 -10.53
CA GLY A 12 -19.77 40.25 -9.55
C GLY A 12 -18.93 40.11 -8.26
N PRO A 13 -19.55 40.15 -7.08
CA PRO A 13 -18.81 40.05 -5.82
C PRO A 13 -18.48 38.63 -5.43
N GLY A 14 -17.23 38.39 -5.02
CA GLY A 14 -16.97 37.49 -3.92
C GLY A 14 -16.56 36.08 -4.23
N THR A 15 -15.25 35.80 -4.32
CA THR A 15 -14.66 34.47 -4.01
C THR A 15 -13.41 34.57 -3.12
N ALA A 16 -13.11 35.74 -2.54
CA ALA A 16 -11.92 35.91 -1.70
C ALA A 16 -12.05 35.33 -0.28
N ASP A 17 -13.27 35.13 0.23
CA ASP A 17 -13.50 34.73 1.63
C ASP A 17 -13.42 33.20 1.84
N GLY A 18 -13.70 32.41 0.83
CA GLY A 18 -13.62 30.91 0.90
C GLY A 18 -12.19 30.38 0.99
N GLY A 19 -11.20 31.06 0.43
CA GLY A 19 -9.78 30.66 0.46
C GLY A 19 -9.15 30.81 1.85
N ALA A 20 -9.32 31.96 2.47
CA ALA A 20 -8.77 32.28 3.78
C ALA A 20 -9.35 31.43 4.92
N ALA A 21 -10.65 31.11 4.87
CA ALA A 21 -11.31 30.25 5.84
C ALA A 21 -10.83 28.79 5.72
N SER A 22 -10.61 28.31 4.50
CA SER A 22 -10.05 26.98 4.23
C SER A 22 -8.62 26.84 4.79
N ASP A 23 -7.78 27.84 4.63
CA ASP A 23 -6.40 27.83 5.12
C ASP A 23 -6.33 27.80 6.66
N LYS A 24 -7.18 28.58 7.33
CA LYS A 24 -7.28 28.58 8.80
C LYS A 24 -7.72 27.21 9.33
N THR A 25 -8.67 26.55 8.66
CA THR A 25 -9.14 25.21 9.03
C THR A 25 -8.03 24.17 8.85
N ALA A 26 -7.26 24.22 7.76
CA ALA A 26 -6.15 23.31 7.50
C ALA A 26 -5.03 23.47 8.56
N ILE A 27 -4.70 24.69 8.94
CA ILE A 27 -3.71 24.97 10.00
C ILE A 27 -4.19 24.43 11.37
N SER A 28 -5.47 24.64 11.70
CA SER A 28 -6.05 24.13 12.93
C SER A 28 -6.11 22.61 12.97
N ALA A 29 -6.47 21.98 11.84
CA ALA A 29 -6.47 20.55 11.69
C ALA A 29 -5.05 19.95 11.85
N TYR A 30 -4.04 20.58 11.25
CA TYR A 30 -2.66 20.16 11.43
C TYR A 30 -2.24 20.20 12.91
N ARG A 31 -2.52 21.29 13.63
CA ARG A 31 -2.16 21.41 15.04
C ARG A 31 -2.82 20.34 15.91
N ALA A 32 -4.10 20.11 15.72
CA ALA A 32 -4.84 19.07 16.46
C ALA A 32 -4.30 17.67 16.16
N LEU A 33 -3.99 17.39 14.89
CA LEU A 33 -3.40 16.11 14.49
C LEU A 33 -1.98 15.92 14.97
N ALA A 34 -1.13 16.95 14.95
CA ALA A 34 0.24 16.88 15.44
C ALA A 34 0.29 16.55 16.93
N GLN A 35 -0.58 17.16 17.73
CA GLN A 35 -0.73 16.85 19.15
C GLN A 35 -1.22 15.43 19.36
N TRP A 36 -2.26 15.01 18.67
CA TRP A 36 -2.81 13.66 18.76
C TRP A 36 -1.79 12.60 18.34
N TRP A 37 -1.04 12.84 17.26
CA TRP A 37 -0.01 11.96 16.73
C TRP A 37 1.08 11.65 17.75
N GLY A 38 1.54 12.65 18.49
CA GLY A 38 2.58 12.48 19.52
C GLY A 38 2.24 11.45 20.59
N SER A 39 0.94 11.25 20.89
CA SER A 39 0.48 10.33 21.93
C SER A 39 -0.18 9.05 21.42
N ASN A 40 -0.53 8.99 20.12
CA ASN A 40 -1.36 7.90 19.58
C ASN A 40 -0.73 7.19 18.38
N ALA A 41 0.43 7.63 17.90
CA ALA A 41 1.14 6.97 16.81
C ALA A 41 1.55 5.56 17.21
N ARG A 42 1.15 4.57 16.38
CA ARG A 42 1.64 3.19 16.56
C ARG A 42 3.14 3.14 16.25
N ASP A 43 3.89 2.50 17.10
CA ASP A 43 5.34 2.37 16.95
C ASP A 43 5.68 1.20 16.02
N PHE A 44 5.88 1.50 14.73
CA PHE A 44 6.37 0.54 13.76
C PHE A 44 7.86 0.73 13.48
N PRO A 45 8.62 -0.35 13.19
CA PRO A 45 10.07 -0.26 12.94
C PRO A 45 10.44 0.53 11.70
N TRP A 46 9.49 0.83 10.81
CA TRP A 46 9.69 1.68 9.63
C TRP A 46 9.28 3.15 9.83
N ARG A 47 8.98 3.56 11.07
CA ARG A 47 8.63 4.93 11.43
C ARG A 47 9.74 5.62 12.20
N PHE A 48 9.65 6.92 12.30
CA PHE A 48 10.52 7.76 13.16
C PHE A 48 12.02 7.64 12.85
N GLY A 49 12.39 7.41 11.60
CA GLY A 49 13.79 7.30 11.18
C GLY A 49 14.50 6.03 11.64
N LYS A 50 13.75 4.99 12.06
CA LYS A 50 14.31 3.72 12.57
C LYS A 50 14.84 2.80 11.47
N THR A 51 14.59 3.10 10.20
CA THR A 51 15.02 2.27 9.06
C THR A 51 15.49 3.11 7.88
N THR A 52 16.10 2.44 6.89
CA THR A 52 16.56 3.02 5.64
C THR A 52 15.40 3.35 4.69
N PRO A 53 15.61 4.17 3.64
CA PRO A 53 14.63 4.37 2.58
C PRO A 53 14.13 3.07 1.93
N TRP A 54 15.01 2.07 1.80
CA TRP A 54 14.66 0.74 1.34
C TRP A 54 13.66 0.05 2.29
N GLY A 55 13.92 0.07 3.59
CA GLY A 55 13.01 -0.51 4.57
C GLY A 55 11.63 0.14 4.59
N ILE A 56 11.56 1.45 4.33
CA ILE A 56 10.29 2.17 4.13
C ILE A 56 9.58 1.66 2.87
N LEU A 57 10.29 1.55 1.72
CA LEU A 57 9.71 1.02 0.49
C LEU A 57 9.16 -0.41 0.69
N VAL A 58 9.94 -1.29 1.34
CA VAL A 58 9.49 -2.66 1.66
C VAL A 58 8.21 -2.64 2.48
N SER A 59 8.11 -1.78 3.50
CA SER A 59 6.90 -1.66 4.33
C SER A 59 5.69 -1.20 3.52
N GLU A 60 5.87 -0.22 2.63
CA GLU A 60 4.81 0.28 1.75
C GLU A 60 4.30 -0.79 0.78
N VAL A 61 5.21 -1.57 0.17
CA VAL A 61 4.83 -2.67 -0.72
C VAL A 61 4.14 -3.80 0.03
N MET A 62 4.63 -4.18 1.22
CA MET A 62 4.03 -5.24 2.03
C MET A 62 2.65 -4.85 2.56
N SER A 63 2.43 -3.57 2.89
CA SER A 63 1.17 -3.08 3.46
C SER A 63 0.03 -2.91 2.44
N GLN A 64 0.30 -2.97 1.14
CA GLN A 64 -0.74 -2.92 0.12
C GLN A 64 -1.79 -4.02 0.35
N GLN A 65 -3.02 -3.63 0.72
CA GLN A 65 -4.14 -4.54 1.01
C GLN A 65 -3.86 -5.61 2.10
N THR A 66 -2.86 -5.37 2.96
CA THR A 66 -2.46 -6.30 4.02
C THR A 66 -2.51 -5.58 5.38
N PRO A 67 -3.18 -6.13 6.41
CA PRO A 67 -3.21 -5.53 7.75
C PRO A 67 -1.81 -5.43 8.36
N MET A 68 -1.52 -4.33 9.07
CA MET A 68 -0.21 -4.06 9.70
C MET A 68 0.23 -5.15 10.68
N SER A 69 -0.71 -5.76 11.41
CA SER A 69 -0.41 -6.88 12.31
C SER A 69 0.15 -8.11 11.60
N ARG A 70 -0.17 -8.26 10.31
CA ARG A 70 0.42 -9.31 9.48
C ARG A 70 1.73 -8.86 8.84
N VAL A 71 1.85 -7.59 8.47
CA VAL A 71 3.05 -7.04 7.81
C VAL A 71 4.24 -7.06 8.76
N LEU A 72 4.07 -6.65 10.01
CA LEU A 72 5.16 -6.46 10.97
C LEU A 72 6.12 -7.66 11.08
N PRO A 73 5.68 -8.88 11.41
CA PRO A 73 6.61 -10.02 11.55
C PRO A 73 7.29 -10.42 10.23
N TYR A 74 6.63 -10.21 9.08
CA TYR A 74 7.24 -10.47 7.77
C TYR A 74 8.28 -9.41 7.40
N TRP A 75 8.02 -8.16 7.72
CA TRP A 75 8.96 -7.06 7.47
C TRP A 75 10.23 -7.23 8.33
N GLU A 76 10.09 -7.54 9.61
CA GLU A 76 11.23 -7.79 10.51
C GLU A 76 12.11 -8.92 10.00
N LYS A 77 11.49 -10.06 9.63
CA LYS A 77 12.22 -11.19 9.06
C LYS A 77 12.89 -10.83 7.73
N TRP A 78 12.18 -10.12 6.86
CA TRP A 78 12.68 -9.70 5.55
C TRP A 78 13.89 -8.78 5.69
N MET A 79 13.78 -7.74 6.50
CA MET A 79 14.88 -6.78 6.71
C MET A 79 16.06 -7.38 7.45
N GLY A 80 15.84 -8.37 8.30
CA GLY A 80 16.91 -9.16 8.93
C GLY A 80 17.66 -10.05 7.96
N THR A 81 17.01 -10.51 6.88
CA THR A 81 17.61 -11.37 5.86
C THR A 81 18.20 -10.56 4.71
N TRP A 82 17.47 -9.54 4.25
CA TRP A 82 17.83 -8.71 3.10
C TRP A 82 17.70 -7.22 3.44
N PRO A 83 18.72 -6.65 4.10
CA PRO A 83 18.65 -5.28 4.62
C PRO A 83 18.67 -4.18 3.54
N ASP A 84 19.03 -4.51 2.32
CA ASP A 84 19.22 -3.58 1.21
C ASP A 84 18.82 -4.18 -0.16
N PRO A 85 18.74 -3.37 -1.22
CA PRO A 85 18.43 -3.85 -2.57
C PRO A 85 19.43 -4.87 -3.12
N GLN A 86 20.72 -4.78 -2.77
CA GLN A 86 21.73 -5.71 -3.24
C GLN A 86 21.42 -7.12 -2.78
N ALA A 87 21.17 -7.30 -1.49
CA ALA A 87 20.84 -8.60 -0.91
C ALA A 87 19.57 -9.22 -1.53
N VAL A 88 18.52 -8.40 -1.81
CA VAL A 88 17.30 -8.88 -2.49
C VAL A 88 17.56 -9.24 -3.95
N SER A 89 18.43 -8.49 -4.64
CA SER A 89 18.74 -8.73 -6.05
C SER A 89 19.48 -10.05 -6.27
N GLU A 90 20.31 -10.47 -5.30
CA GLU A 90 21.10 -11.71 -5.29
C GLU A 90 20.32 -12.93 -4.83
N ALA A 91 19.23 -12.73 -4.09
CA ALA A 91 18.38 -13.82 -3.63
C ALA A 91 17.73 -14.56 -4.81
N SER A 92 17.56 -15.87 -4.69
CA SER A 92 16.77 -16.63 -5.64
C SER A 92 15.30 -16.24 -5.57
N THR A 93 14.60 -16.36 -6.69
CA THR A 93 13.16 -16.07 -6.73
C THR A 93 12.37 -17.00 -5.80
N ALA A 94 12.80 -18.25 -5.63
CA ALA A 94 12.22 -19.19 -4.68
C ALA A 94 12.30 -18.70 -3.23
N GLU A 95 13.46 -18.16 -2.80
CA GLU A 95 13.63 -17.59 -1.46
C GLU A 95 12.70 -16.39 -1.24
N ILE A 96 12.60 -15.50 -2.21
CA ILE A 96 11.74 -14.31 -2.19
C ILE A 96 10.26 -14.71 -2.06
N ILE A 97 9.78 -15.67 -2.85
CA ILE A 97 8.39 -16.18 -2.79
C ILE A 97 8.15 -16.89 -1.44
N SER A 98 9.12 -17.64 -0.96
CA SER A 98 9.01 -18.36 0.32
C SER A 98 8.94 -17.41 1.50
N ALA A 99 9.80 -16.39 1.53
CA ALA A 99 9.79 -15.37 2.57
C ALA A 99 8.54 -14.47 2.54
N TRP A 100 7.96 -14.23 1.36
CA TRP A 100 6.70 -13.50 1.24
C TRP A 100 5.52 -14.21 1.92
N GLY A 101 5.54 -15.52 1.97
CA GLY A 101 4.66 -16.35 2.77
C GLY A 101 3.17 -16.07 2.56
N HIS A 102 2.49 -15.72 3.66
CA HIS A 102 1.04 -15.48 3.68
C HIS A 102 0.63 -14.01 3.58
N LEU A 103 1.50 -13.09 3.14
CA LEU A 103 1.15 -11.68 2.94
C LEU A 103 0.04 -11.49 1.88
N GLY A 104 -0.09 -12.47 0.97
CA GLY A 104 -1.03 -12.40 -0.16
C GLY A 104 -0.48 -11.60 -1.34
N TYR A 105 -1.15 -11.70 -2.50
CA TYR A 105 -0.73 -11.01 -3.73
C TYR A 105 0.77 -11.20 -4.03
N PRO A 106 1.25 -12.46 -4.23
CA PRO A 106 2.68 -12.79 -4.26
C PRO A 106 3.45 -12.14 -5.42
N ARG A 107 2.78 -11.70 -6.49
CA ARG A 107 3.41 -10.89 -7.55
C ARG A 107 4.07 -9.60 -7.04
N ARG A 108 3.64 -9.10 -5.88
CA ARG A 108 4.32 -7.95 -5.25
C ARG A 108 5.74 -8.28 -4.83
N ALA A 109 5.99 -9.51 -4.38
CA ALA A 109 7.34 -9.98 -4.05
C ALA A 109 8.25 -9.97 -5.28
N LEU A 110 7.77 -10.50 -6.41
CA LEU A 110 8.51 -10.50 -7.67
C LEU A 110 8.80 -9.08 -8.18
N ARG A 111 7.81 -8.19 -8.10
CA ARG A 111 8.00 -6.78 -8.47
C ARG A 111 8.98 -6.06 -7.55
N LEU A 112 8.97 -6.37 -6.25
CA LEU A 112 9.95 -5.83 -5.30
C LEU A 112 11.36 -6.34 -5.58
N GLN A 113 11.51 -7.61 -5.95
CA GLN A 113 12.80 -8.17 -6.37
C GLN A 113 13.29 -7.52 -7.68
N GLU A 114 12.41 -7.34 -8.67
CA GLU A 114 12.75 -6.68 -9.91
C GLU A 114 13.12 -5.20 -9.69
N CYS A 115 12.39 -4.52 -8.80
CA CYS A 115 12.76 -3.18 -8.35
C CYS A 115 14.16 -3.15 -7.74
N ALA A 116 14.51 -4.11 -6.89
CA ALA A 116 15.83 -4.22 -6.28
C ALA A 116 16.92 -4.45 -7.35
N ARG A 117 16.69 -5.35 -8.31
CA ARG A 117 17.60 -5.58 -9.45
C ARG A 117 17.81 -4.33 -10.30
N THR A 118 16.73 -3.59 -10.57
CA THR A 118 16.78 -2.33 -11.30
C THR A 118 17.57 -1.27 -10.52
N LEU A 119 17.35 -1.14 -9.22
CA LEU A 119 18.10 -0.23 -8.35
C LEU A 119 19.60 -0.53 -8.37
N VAL A 120 19.98 -1.80 -8.27
CA VAL A 120 21.38 -2.21 -8.29
C VAL A 120 22.02 -1.89 -9.64
N ARG A 121 21.36 -2.26 -10.73
CA ARG A 121 21.86 -2.09 -12.09
C ARG A 121 21.98 -0.61 -12.49
N ASP A 122 20.94 0.18 -12.21
CA ASP A 122 20.77 1.52 -12.82
C ASP A 122 20.97 2.67 -11.81
N CYS A 123 20.89 2.40 -10.49
CA CYS A 123 20.91 3.44 -9.45
C CYS A 123 21.97 3.20 -8.36
N GLY A 124 22.92 2.28 -8.58
CA GLY A 124 23.95 1.95 -7.59
C GLY A 124 23.39 1.44 -6.25
N GLY A 125 22.27 0.74 -6.28
CA GLY A 125 21.59 0.18 -5.09
C GLY A 125 20.87 1.22 -4.22
N ARG A 126 20.65 2.45 -4.70
CA ARG A 126 20.04 3.54 -3.93
C ARG A 126 18.69 3.95 -4.55
N LEU A 127 17.71 4.21 -3.70
CA LEU A 127 16.45 4.79 -4.14
C LEU A 127 16.64 6.23 -4.61
N PRO A 128 16.11 6.59 -5.81
CA PRO A 128 16.12 7.97 -6.27
C PRO A 128 15.18 8.84 -5.41
N ALA A 129 15.64 10.05 -5.06
CA ALA A 129 14.84 11.01 -4.30
C ALA A 129 14.01 11.92 -5.22
N SER A 130 13.46 11.38 -6.32
CA SER A 130 12.59 12.09 -7.26
C SER A 130 11.37 11.27 -7.62
N TYR A 131 10.26 11.96 -7.93
CA TYR A 131 9.00 11.30 -8.28
C TYR A 131 9.14 10.47 -9.56
N ASP A 132 9.70 11.05 -10.61
CA ASP A 132 9.90 10.36 -11.89
C ASP A 132 10.86 9.17 -11.75
N GLY A 133 11.94 9.34 -10.99
CA GLY A 133 12.89 8.25 -10.71
C GLY A 133 12.26 7.09 -9.95
N LEU A 134 11.39 7.37 -8.97
CA LEU A 134 10.69 6.32 -8.23
C LEU A 134 9.60 5.64 -9.08
N THR A 135 8.81 6.41 -9.83
CA THR A 135 7.73 5.84 -10.66
C THR A 135 8.24 5.06 -11.88
N ALA A 136 9.49 5.27 -12.29
CA ALA A 136 10.17 4.47 -13.32
C ALA A 136 10.55 3.06 -12.81
N LEU A 137 10.58 2.83 -11.48
CA LEU A 137 10.94 1.54 -10.91
C LEU A 137 9.79 0.52 -11.01
N PRO A 138 10.08 -0.76 -11.27
CA PRO A 138 9.08 -1.81 -11.34
C PRO A 138 8.22 -1.90 -10.08
N GLY A 139 6.89 -1.83 -10.26
CA GLY A 139 5.92 -1.98 -9.17
C GLY A 139 5.71 -0.75 -8.30
N ILE A 140 6.35 0.37 -8.60
CA ILE A 140 6.19 1.64 -7.89
C ILE A 140 5.21 2.53 -8.64
N GLY A 141 4.03 2.75 -8.05
CA GLY A 141 3.03 3.68 -8.57
C GLY A 141 3.01 4.99 -7.78
N ASP A 142 2.13 5.90 -8.21
CA ASP A 142 1.92 7.24 -7.64
C ASP A 142 1.91 7.27 -6.10
N TYR A 143 1.06 6.44 -5.49
CA TYR A 143 1.00 6.34 -4.02
C TYR A 143 2.35 5.96 -3.40
N THR A 144 2.98 4.89 -3.89
CA THR A 144 4.22 4.39 -3.29
C THR A 144 5.37 5.37 -3.47
N ALA A 145 5.48 6.00 -4.64
CA ALA A 145 6.46 7.06 -4.90
C ALA A 145 6.27 8.24 -3.93
N SER A 146 5.04 8.74 -3.80
CA SER A 146 4.71 9.84 -2.89
C SER A 146 4.97 9.49 -1.42
N ALA A 147 4.61 8.27 -0.99
CA ALA A 147 4.86 7.79 0.37
C ALA A 147 6.37 7.69 0.68
N VAL A 148 7.16 7.12 -0.23
CA VAL A 148 8.62 7.03 -0.08
C VAL A 148 9.27 8.42 -0.08
N LEU A 149 8.89 9.32 -0.98
CA LEU A 149 9.40 10.70 -0.98
C LEU A 149 9.10 11.42 0.33
N SER A 150 7.88 11.28 0.83
CA SER A 150 7.48 11.89 2.10
C SER A 150 8.18 11.25 3.29
N PHE A 151 8.09 9.94 3.44
CA PHE A 151 8.46 9.26 4.69
C PHE A 151 9.95 8.93 4.78
N ALA A 152 10.62 8.69 3.65
CA ALA A 152 12.04 8.37 3.60
C ALA A 152 12.93 9.59 3.36
N PHE A 153 12.49 10.50 2.50
CA PHE A 153 13.30 11.64 2.08
C PHE A 153 12.85 12.98 2.68
N GLY A 154 11.72 12.99 3.40
CA GLY A 154 11.21 14.23 4.01
C GLY A 154 10.72 15.26 2.99
N ILE A 155 10.46 14.85 1.76
CA ILE A 155 10.01 15.74 0.68
C ILE A 155 8.54 16.09 0.88
N ARG A 156 8.23 17.39 0.72
CA ARG A 156 6.86 17.89 0.76
C ARG A 156 6.09 17.45 -0.48
N ILE A 157 5.28 16.43 -0.34
CA ILE A 157 4.40 15.90 -1.38
C ILE A 157 3.12 15.34 -0.73
N PRO A 158 1.92 15.52 -1.31
CA PRO A 158 0.72 14.89 -0.79
C PRO A 158 0.78 13.38 -0.99
N VAL A 159 0.47 12.64 0.07
CA VAL A 159 0.29 11.18 0.03
C VAL A 159 -1.20 10.88 0.07
N ILE A 160 -1.70 10.09 -0.89
CA ILE A 160 -3.14 9.87 -1.03
C ILE A 160 -3.42 8.36 -1.09
N ASP A 161 -3.71 7.77 0.07
CA ASP A 161 -4.30 6.43 0.15
C ASP A 161 -5.82 6.51 0.40
N THR A 162 -6.47 5.36 0.55
CA THR A 162 -7.91 5.30 0.84
C THR A 162 -8.26 5.87 2.23
N ASN A 163 -7.33 5.84 3.18
CA ASN A 163 -7.53 6.36 4.53
C ASN A 163 -7.41 7.89 4.53
N ILE A 164 -6.33 8.41 3.96
CA ILE A 164 -6.07 9.85 3.86
C ILE A 164 -7.21 10.51 3.09
N ARG A 165 -7.55 10.00 1.90
CA ARG A 165 -8.66 10.53 1.10
C ARG A 165 -9.97 10.57 1.87
N ARG A 166 -10.33 9.48 2.57
CA ARG A 166 -11.54 9.43 3.38
C ARG A 166 -11.56 10.50 4.47
N VAL A 167 -10.43 10.68 5.17
CA VAL A 167 -10.32 11.72 6.21
C VAL A 167 -10.47 13.09 5.60
N LEU A 168 -9.75 13.41 4.53
CA LEU A 168 -9.77 14.72 3.89
C LEU A 168 -11.15 15.08 3.37
N VAL A 169 -11.80 14.19 2.62
CA VAL A 169 -13.15 14.40 2.08
C VAL A 169 -14.17 14.59 3.22
N ARG A 170 -14.10 13.78 4.27
CA ARG A 170 -15.02 13.94 5.41
C ARG A 170 -14.81 15.24 6.17
N VAL A 171 -13.56 15.61 6.42
CA VAL A 171 -13.24 16.81 7.21
C VAL A 171 -13.52 18.09 6.42
N PHE A 172 -13.06 18.19 5.19
CA PHE A 172 -13.07 19.45 4.42
C PHE A 172 -14.23 19.60 3.46
N ASP A 173 -14.72 18.51 2.86
CA ASP A 173 -15.87 18.57 1.94
C ASP A 173 -17.20 18.22 2.62
N GLY A 174 -17.16 17.54 3.77
CA GLY A 174 -18.38 17.12 4.47
C GLY A 174 -19.11 15.95 3.81
N ALA A 175 -18.45 15.20 2.96
CA ALA A 175 -19.02 14.11 2.18
C ALA A 175 -18.41 12.75 2.51
N GLU A 176 -19.11 11.65 2.19
CA GLU A 176 -18.54 10.33 2.27
C GLU A 176 -17.63 10.06 1.05
N SER A 177 -16.44 9.52 1.28
CA SER A 177 -15.49 9.21 0.21
C SER A 177 -16.07 8.21 -0.80
N THR A 178 -15.93 8.52 -2.08
CA THR A 178 -16.53 7.73 -3.17
C THR A 178 -15.85 6.36 -3.42
N GLY A 179 -14.64 6.13 -2.88
CA GLY A 179 -13.85 4.93 -3.19
C GLY A 179 -13.15 5.01 -4.55
N GLY A 180 -12.51 3.95 -5.00
CA GLY A 180 -11.77 3.94 -6.27
C GLY A 180 -10.38 4.57 -6.20
N ALA A 181 -9.76 4.88 -7.35
CA ALA A 181 -8.51 5.63 -7.43
C ALA A 181 -8.71 7.10 -7.08
N ALA A 182 -7.65 7.79 -6.64
CA ALA A 182 -7.69 9.22 -6.37
C ALA A 182 -7.95 10.02 -7.65
N GLY A 183 -8.98 10.86 -7.65
CA GLY A 183 -9.34 11.77 -8.76
C GLY A 183 -8.57 13.11 -8.70
N ALA A 184 -8.86 14.00 -9.66
CA ALA A 184 -8.29 15.34 -9.69
C ALA A 184 -8.64 16.13 -8.41
N HIS A 185 -9.92 16.11 -8.02
CA HIS A 185 -10.39 16.76 -6.80
C HIS A 185 -9.66 16.26 -5.53
N ASP A 186 -9.44 14.94 -5.39
CA ASP A 186 -8.71 14.39 -4.25
C ASP A 186 -7.26 14.92 -4.18
N ARG A 187 -6.62 15.07 -5.36
CA ARG A 187 -5.25 15.60 -5.46
C ARG A 187 -5.20 17.09 -5.11
N GLU A 188 -6.11 17.86 -5.63
CA GLU A 188 -6.23 19.30 -5.34
C GLU A 188 -6.49 19.55 -3.86
N LEU A 189 -7.44 18.82 -3.26
CA LEU A 189 -7.74 18.91 -1.84
C LEU A 189 -6.51 18.54 -0.99
N ALA A 190 -5.86 17.42 -1.29
CA ALA A 190 -4.68 16.98 -0.55
C ALA A 190 -3.52 17.97 -0.66
N ALA A 191 -3.29 18.55 -1.84
CA ALA A 191 -2.26 19.57 -2.05
C ALA A 191 -2.57 20.87 -1.30
N LYS A 192 -3.83 21.30 -1.33
CA LYS A 192 -4.33 22.53 -0.68
C LYS A 192 -4.18 22.51 0.84
N VAL A 193 -4.47 21.37 1.48
CA VAL A 193 -4.43 21.25 2.94
C VAL A 193 -3.06 20.82 3.48
N LEU A 194 -2.11 20.50 2.60
CA LEU A 194 -0.77 20.05 2.97
C LEU A 194 0.05 21.20 3.55
N PRO A 195 0.59 21.10 4.78
CA PRO A 195 1.42 22.13 5.37
C PRO A 195 2.62 22.53 4.48
N ALA A 196 3.00 23.81 4.52
CA ALA A 196 4.08 24.34 3.69
C ALA A 196 5.47 23.79 4.04
N GLY A 197 5.73 23.56 5.32
CA GLY A 197 7.03 23.04 5.76
C GLY A 197 7.17 21.54 5.54
N SER A 198 8.35 21.10 5.14
CA SER A 198 8.63 19.68 4.86
C SER A 198 8.38 18.77 6.05
N ARG A 199 8.89 19.10 7.25
CA ARG A 199 8.64 18.31 8.46
C ARG A 199 7.15 18.23 8.82
N GLN A 200 6.45 19.37 8.69
CA GLN A 200 5.01 19.43 8.94
C GLN A 200 4.22 18.61 7.92
N SER A 201 4.61 18.61 6.65
CA SER A 201 3.95 17.82 5.61
C SER A 201 4.11 16.30 5.84
N VAL A 202 5.29 15.86 6.26
CA VAL A 202 5.52 14.45 6.63
C VAL A 202 4.65 14.04 7.83
N ALA A 203 4.67 14.84 8.90
CA ALA A 203 3.85 14.59 10.09
C ALA A 203 2.35 14.59 9.77
N TRP A 204 1.90 15.48 8.88
CA TRP A 204 0.55 15.53 8.37
C TRP A 204 0.16 14.24 7.65
N ASN A 205 0.93 13.83 6.64
CA ASN A 205 0.66 12.62 5.87
C ASN A 205 0.56 11.39 6.77
N GLN A 206 1.51 11.22 7.70
CA GLN A 206 1.53 10.10 8.65
C GLN A 206 0.34 10.15 9.62
N SER A 207 0.04 11.31 10.19
CA SER A 207 -1.01 11.45 11.19
C SER A 207 -2.41 11.32 10.59
N VAL A 208 -2.66 11.85 9.39
CA VAL A 208 -3.93 11.67 8.67
C VAL A 208 -4.14 10.20 8.29
N MET A 209 -3.10 9.54 7.79
CA MET A 209 -3.15 8.10 7.48
C MET A 209 -3.50 7.27 8.71
N GLU A 210 -2.83 7.54 9.83
CA GLU A 210 -3.08 6.84 11.10
C GLU A 210 -4.49 7.11 11.62
N LEU A 211 -4.94 8.36 11.62
CA LEU A 211 -6.29 8.73 12.02
C LEU A 211 -7.33 7.95 11.19
N GLY A 212 -7.12 7.86 9.88
CA GLY A 212 -7.98 7.10 8.98
C GLY A 212 -7.98 5.60 9.27
N ALA A 213 -6.83 5.05 9.69
CA ALA A 213 -6.70 3.64 10.01
C ALA A 213 -7.35 3.26 11.35
N VAL A 214 -7.26 4.12 12.37
CA VAL A 214 -7.63 3.73 13.75
C VAL A 214 -8.82 4.49 14.34
N VAL A 215 -9.19 5.66 13.83
CA VAL A 215 -10.30 6.49 14.33
C VAL A 215 -11.36 6.71 13.27
N CYS A 216 -11.01 7.36 12.15
CA CYS A 216 -11.94 7.72 11.07
C CYS A 216 -12.12 6.52 10.12
N THR A 217 -12.56 5.38 10.64
CA THR A 217 -12.76 4.16 9.85
C THR A 217 -13.93 4.28 8.87
N ALA A 218 -13.94 3.43 7.83
CA ALA A 218 -14.95 3.53 6.78
C ALA A 218 -16.38 3.29 7.28
N LYS A 219 -16.59 2.26 8.12
CA LYS A 219 -17.92 1.83 8.52
C LYS A 219 -18.38 2.35 9.88
N LYS A 220 -17.45 2.48 10.83
CA LYS A 220 -17.74 2.84 12.23
C LYS A 220 -16.68 3.84 12.72
N PRO A 221 -16.71 5.09 12.26
CA PRO A 221 -15.78 6.11 12.74
C PRO A 221 -16.06 6.43 14.21
N ARG A 222 -14.99 6.62 14.98
CA ARG A 222 -15.08 6.99 16.39
C ARG A 222 -14.98 8.50 16.56
N CYS A 223 -16.02 9.21 16.07
CA CYS A 223 -16.04 10.67 16.00
C CYS A 223 -15.93 11.35 17.37
N ALA A 224 -16.45 10.76 18.45
CA ALA A 224 -16.38 11.33 19.81
C ALA A 224 -14.95 11.49 20.34
N VAL A 225 -14.00 10.64 19.86
CA VAL A 225 -12.56 10.71 20.26
C VAL A 225 -11.67 11.24 19.14
N CYS A 226 -12.26 11.75 18.06
CA CYS A 226 -11.52 12.25 16.92
C CYS A 226 -10.95 13.65 17.22
N PRO A 227 -9.64 13.90 17.06
CA PRO A 227 -9.06 15.23 17.28
C PRO A 227 -9.58 16.30 16.32
N LEU A 228 -10.23 15.88 15.22
CA LEU A 228 -10.79 16.78 14.21
C LEU A 228 -12.30 16.93 14.30
N ASN A 229 -12.98 16.43 15.33
CA ASN A 229 -14.45 16.41 15.38
C ASN A 229 -15.06 17.81 15.29
N SER A 230 -14.48 18.80 15.96
CA SER A 230 -14.95 20.19 15.95
C SER A 230 -14.72 20.94 14.62
N LEU A 231 -13.83 20.40 13.76
CA LEU A 231 -13.50 20.95 12.45
C LEU A 231 -14.15 20.15 11.30
N CYS A 232 -14.71 18.98 11.62
CA CYS A 232 -15.16 18.01 10.64
C CYS A 232 -16.55 18.35 10.10
N ARG A 233 -16.63 18.80 8.84
CA ARG A 233 -17.90 19.12 8.17
C ARG A 233 -18.83 17.90 8.09
N PHE A 234 -18.28 16.71 7.84
CA PHE A 234 -19.04 15.47 7.77
C PHE A 234 -19.73 15.12 9.10
N TYR A 235 -19.02 15.32 10.22
CA TYR A 235 -19.60 15.12 11.56
C TYR A 235 -20.66 16.19 11.88
N ALA A 236 -20.38 17.44 11.58
CA ALA A 236 -21.30 18.56 11.78
C ALA A 236 -22.62 18.39 10.98
N SER A 237 -22.55 17.75 9.81
CA SER A 237 -23.72 17.48 8.95
C SER A 237 -24.46 16.19 9.30
N GLY A 238 -24.13 15.52 10.42
CA GLY A 238 -24.81 14.30 10.84
C GLY A 238 -24.41 13.03 10.09
N LEU A 239 -23.18 12.98 9.54
CA LEU A 239 -22.58 11.83 8.84
C LEU A 239 -23.36 11.39 7.58
N PRO A 240 -23.62 12.27 6.62
CA PRO A 240 -24.46 11.97 5.47
C PRO A 240 -23.90 10.81 4.62
N GLY A 241 -24.72 9.81 4.34
CA GLY A 241 -24.34 8.65 3.52
C GLY A 241 -23.45 7.62 4.20
N LEU A 242 -23.14 7.76 5.51
CA LEU A 242 -22.37 6.77 6.24
C LEU A 242 -23.07 5.42 6.23
N GLY A 243 -22.39 4.39 5.73
CA GLY A 243 -22.90 3.02 5.67
C GLY A 243 -23.93 2.75 4.57
N GLN A 244 -24.32 3.74 3.77
CA GLN A 244 -25.29 3.57 2.69
C GLN A 244 -24.69 2.91 1.43
N LYS A 245 -23.36 2.91 1.27
CA LYS A 245 -22.72 2.23 0.14
C LYS A 245 -22.91 0.73 0.26
N PRO A 246 -23.43 0.05 -0.80
CA PRO A 246 -23.55 -1.38 -0.82
C PRO A 246 -22.14 -1.98 -0.61
N THR A 247 -22.00 -2.72 0.46
CA THR A 247 -20.80 -3.55 0.65
C THR A 247 -20.93 -4.72 -0.31
N ARG A 248 -19.93 -4.89 -1.20
CA ARG A 248 -19.86 -6.13 -1.99
C ARG A 248 -20.02 -7.32 -1.03
N PRO A 249 -20.88 -8.30 -1.34
CA PRO A 249 -21.00 -9.51 -0.53
C PRO A 249 -19.60 -10.07 -0.28
N ARG A 250 -19.30 -10.49 0.93
CA ARG A 250 -18.06 -11.20 1.23
C ARG A 250 -18.03 -12.47 0.40
N GLN A 251 -17.21 -12.48 -0.63
CA GLN A 251 -16.96 -13.72 -1.37
C GLN A 251 -16.38 -14.75 -0.40
N LYS A 252 -16.96 -15.94 -0.37
CA LYS A 252 -16.40 -17.07 0.39
C LYS A 252 -14.98 -17.30 -0.17
N PHE A 253 -13.98 -17.15 0.68
CA PHE A 253 -12.58 -17.32 0.24
C PHE A 253 -12.27 -18.76 -0.19
N ARG A 254 -12.80 -19.73 0.57
CA ARG A 254 -12.65 -21.17 0.27
C ARG A 254 -13.40 -21.50 -1.02
N GLY A 255 -12.73 -22.19 -1.95
CA GLY A 255 -13.30 -22.54 -3.26
C GLY A 255 -13.02 -21.53 -4.39
N THR A 256 -12.39 -20.41 -4.10
CA THR A 256 -11.98 -19.45 -5.15
C THR A 256 -10.61 -19.81 -5.74
N ASN A 257 -10.33 -19.36 -6.97
CA ASN A 257 -9.00 -19.50 -7.58
C ASN A 257 -7.89 -18.93 -6.67
N ARG A 258 -8.18 -17.85 -5.95
CA ARG A 258 -7.24 -17.27 -4.97
C ARG A 258 -6.91 -18.25 -3.84
N TYR A 259 -7.88 -19.04 -3.40
CA TYR A 259 -7.67 -20.07 -2.39
C TYR A 259 -6.83 -21.22 -2.93
N VAL A 260 -7.18 -21.75 -4.12
CA VAL A 260 -6.46 -22.87 -4.77
C VAL A 260 -5.02 -22.48 -5.10
N ARG A 261 -4.79 -21.30 -5.68
CA ARG A 261 -3.45 -20.75 -5.89
C ARG A 261 -2.64 -20.65 -4.59
N GLY A 262 -3.31 -20.30 -3.49
CA GLY A 262 -2.70 -20.26 -2.16
C GLY A 262 -2.28 -21.64 -1.63
N LEU A 263 -3.06 -22.68 -1.90
CA LEU A 263 -2.72 -24.06 -1.55
C LEU A 263 -1.49 -24.53 -2.34
N ILE A 264 -1.47 -24.36 -3.65
CA ILE A 264 -0.35 -24.71 -4.51
C ILE A 264 0.94 -24.07 -4.02
N LEU A 265 0.93 -22.74 -3.84
CA LEU A 265 2.12 -22.01 -3.37
C LEU A 265 2.54 -22.42 -1.96
N LYS A 266 1.60 -22.80 -1.09
CA LYS A 266 1.92 -23.31 0.24
C LYS A 266 2.70 -24.62 0.14
N THR A 267 2.19 -25.60 -0.65
CA THR A 267 2.83 -26.90 -0.84
C THR A 267 4.25 -26.76 -1.41
N LEU A 268 4.42 -25.89 -2.41
CA LEU A 268 5.75 -25.67 -3.02
C LEU A 268 6.73 -25.00 -2.05
N ARG A 269 6.28 -24.07 -1.21
CA ARG A 269 7.13 -23.45 -0.17
C ARG A 269 7.52 -24.43 0.93
N GLU A 270 6.62 -25.33 1.32
CA GLU A 270 6.91 -26.37 2.30
C GLU A 270 7.98 -27.34 1.75
N ALA A 271 7.84 -27.75 0.49
CA ALA A 271 8.84 -28.58 -0.18
C ALA A 271 10.21 -27.88 -0.32
N GLU A 272 10.24 -26.59 -0.65
CA GLU A 272 11.49 -25.82 -0.70
C GLU A 272 12.16 -25.71 0.68
N ALA A 273 11.38 -25.50 1.75
CA ALA A 273 11.91 -25.41 3.11
C ALA A 273 12.53 -26.73 3.61
N GLU A 274 12.00 -27.88 3.18
CA GLU A 274 12.52 -29.21 3.53
C GLU A 274 13.84 -29.55 2.79
N THR A 275 14.18 -28.80 1.73
CA THR A 275 15.40 -29.04 0.92
C THR A 275 16.54 -28.07 1.22
N GLY A 276 16.31 -27.04 2.04
CA GLY A 276 17.29 -25.98 2.38
C GLY A 276 18.49 -26.49 3.20
N PRO A 277 19.63 -25.77 3.19
CA PRO A 277 20.78 -26.07 4.02
C PRO A 277 20.39 -25.90 5.50
N GLY A 278 20.39 -26.98 6.28
CA GLY A 278 20.05 -26.96 7.72
C GLY A 278 18.97 -27.95 8.14
N THR A 279 18.37 -28.70 7.22
CA THR A 279 17.47 -29.79 7.56
C THR A 279 18.25 -30.97 8.12
N ALA A 280 17.82 -31.49 9.29
CA ALA A 280 18.45 -32.58 10.02
C ALA A 280 18.73 -33.79 9.10
N ALA A 281 19.95 -34.31 9.17
CA ALA A 281 20.31 -35.53 8.49
C ALA A 281 19.45 -36.70 9.03
N GLY A 282 18.51 -37.18 8.20
CA GLY A 282 17.64 -38.30 8.57
C GLY A 282 16.16 -38.14 8.19
N ALA A 283 15.68 -36.93 7.92
CA ALA A 283 14.34 -36.73 7.38
C ALA A 283 14.32 -37.14 5.88
N GLN A 284 13.30 -37.89 5.48
CA GLN A 284 13.07 -38.25 4.09
C GLN A 284 12.88 -36.93 3.30
N ARG A 285 13.95 -36.50 2.59
CA ARG A 285 13.93 -35.22 1.85
C ARG A 285 12.85 -35.27 0.79
N ARG A 286 11.77 -34.53 0.96
CA ARG A 286 10.83 -34.25 -0.13
C ARG A 286 11.59 -33.56 -1.27
N SER A 287 11.29 -33.96 -2.49
CA SER A 287 11.78 -33.26 -3.67
C SER A 287 11.16 -31.86 -3.71
N ARG A 288 11.98 -30.83 -4.02
CA ARG A 288 11.46 -29.50 -4.33
C ARG A 288 10.57 -29.46 -5.59
N PHE A 289 10.68 -30.52 -6.39
CA PHE A 289 9.86 -30.74 -7.57
C PHE A 289 8.66 -31.59 -7.17
N ILE A 290 7.49 -31.00 -7.15
CA ILE A 290 6.25 -31.67 -6.75
C ILE A 290 5.61 -32.27 -8.01
N PRO A 291 5.42 -33.60 -8.09
CA PRO A 291 4.73 -34.22 -9.20
C PRO A 291 3.29 -33.69 -9.33
N TYR A 292 2.83 -33.52 -10.57
CA TYR A 292 1.46 -33.07 -10.82
C TYR A 292 0.40 -33.96 -10.15
N SER A 293 0.67 -35.28 -10.06
CA SER A 293 -0.20 -36.25 -9.36
C SER A 293 -0.39 -35.92 -7.87
N GLU A 294 0.63 -35.38 -7.22
CA GLU A 294 0.54 -34.94 -5.83
C GLU A 294 -0.30 -33.66 -5.72
N LEU A 295 -0.12 -32.70 -6.64
CA LEU A 295 -0.92 -31.47 -6.68
C LEU A 295 -2.41 -31.75 -6.91
N LYS A 296 -2.75 -32.79 -7.70
CA LYS A 296 -4.14 -33.23 -7.89
C LYS A 296 -4.85 -33.60 -6.59
N SER A 297 -4.14 -34.08 -5.59
CA SER A 297 -4.72 -34.43 -4.29
C SER A 297 -5.11 -33.18 -3.46
N LEU A 298 -4.62 -31.99 -3.80
CA LEU A 298 -4.89 -30.74 -3.06
C LEU A 298 -6.32 -30.21 -3.31
N TRP A 299 -6.89 -30.51 -4.48
CA TRP A 299 -8.15 -29.93 -4.90
C TRP A 299 -8.94 -30.85 -5.83
N ASN A 300 -10.23 -31.07 -5.53
CA ASN A 300 -11.07 -32.04 -6.24
C ASN A 300 -11.47 -31.57 -7.66
N ASP A 301 -11.61 -30.26 -7.88
CA ASP A 301 -11.88 -29.69 -9.20
C ASP A 301 -10.56 -29.55 -9.98
N THR A 302 -10.30 -30.52 -10.86
CA THR A 302 -9.08 -30.58 -11.66
C THR A 302 -8.98 -29.45 -12.69
N VAL A 303 -10.12 -29.03 -13.26
CA VAL A 303 -10.16 -27.93 -14.24
C VAL A 303 -9.76 -26.61 -13.55
N GLN A 304 -10.30 -26.36 -12.37
CA GLN A 304 -9.92 -25.18 -11.57
C GLN A 304 -8.45 -25.25 -11.13
N LEU A 305 -7.96 -26.43 -10.72
CA LEU A 305 -6.57 -26.64 -10.32
C LEU A 305 -5.62 -26.34 -11.49
N ASP A 306 -5.88 -26.90 -12.67
CA ASP A 306 -5.06 -26.72 -13.87
C ASP A 306 -5.03 -25.24 -14.30
N GLY A 307 -6.19 -24.58 -14.31
CA GLY A 307 -6.25 -23.15 -14.57
C GLY A 307 -5.47 -22.31 -13.55
N CYS A 308 -5.44 -22.71 -12.27
CA CYS A 308 -4.65 -22.06 -11.23
C CYS A 308 -3.14 -22.31 -11.40
N ILE A 309 -2.72 -23.52 -11.80
CA ILE A 309 -1.33 -23.85 -12.08
C ILE A 309 -0.83 -23.04 -13.29
N ALA A 310 -1.55 -23.05 -14.40
CA ALA A 310 -1.20 -22.26 -15.58
C ALA A 310 -1.09 -20.77 -15.25
N SER A 311 -2.07 -20.23 -14.54
CA SER A 311 -2.05 -18.82 -14.12
C SER A 311 -0.92 -18.47 -13.14
N LEU A 312 -0.45 -19.40 -12.31
CA LEU A 312 0.71 -19.18 -11.46
C LEU A 312 2.02 -19.19 -12.25
N ASP A 313 2.11 -20.04 -13.27
CA ASP A 313 3.25 -20.11 -14.19
C ASP A 313 3.35 -18.83 -15.03
N GLU A 314 2.25 -18.39 -15.65
CA GLU A 314 2.15 -17.09 -16.35
C GLU A 314 2.54 -15.90 -15.48
N ASP A 315 2.20 -15.95 -14.19
CA ASP A 315 2.57 -14.92 -13.22
C ASP A 315 4.05 -14.99 -12.78
N GLY A 316 4.82 -16.01 -13.23
CA GLY A 316 6.21 -16.24 -12.85
C GLY A 316 6.38 -16.70 -11.39
N LEU A 317 5.33 -17.22 -10.77
CA LEU A 317 5.32 -17.66 -9.37
C LEU A 317 5.68 -19.13 -9.19
N ILE A 318 5.59 -19.90 -10.25
CA ILE A 318 6.00 -21.31 -10.31
C ILE A 318 6.63 -21.60 -11.67
N VAL A 319 7.19 -22.77 -11.83
CA VAL A 319 7.68 -23.33 -13.10
C VAL A 319 7.09 -24.71 -13.29
N ILE A 320 6.48 -24.94 -14.45
CA ILE A 320 6.06 -26.27 -14.90
C ILE A 320 7.23 -26.90 -15.66
N ASN A 321 7.80 -27.99 -15.11
CA ASN A 321 8.95 -28.66 -15.67
C ASN A 321 8.56 -29.65 -16.78
N LYS A 322 9.54 -30.10 -17.61
CA LYS A 322 9.32 -31.03 -18.73
C LYS A 322 8.76 -32.38 -18.31
N ASP A 323 9.04 -32.81 -17.08
CA ASP A 323 8.55 -34.06 -16.46
C ASP A 323 7.17 -33.89 -15.81
N HIS A 324 6.48 -32.77 -16.07
CA HIS A 324 5.21 -32.41 -15.45
C HIS A 324 5.27 -32.20 -13.93
N SER A 325 6.45 -32.05 -13.35
CA SER A 325 6.59 -31.57 -11.97
C SER A 325 6.46 -30.04 -11.91
N VAL A 326 6.13 -29.52 -10.74
CA VAL A 326 5.99 -28.09 -10.48
C VAL A 326 6.95 -27.69 -9.37
N SER A 327 7.59 -26.55 -9.51
CA SER A 327 8.54 -26.01 -8.53
C SER A 327 8.43 -24.49 -8.41
N LEU A 328 9.04 -23.90 -7.37
CA LEU A 328 9.27 -22.46 -7.33
C LEU A 328 10.37 -22.09 -8.36
N PRO A 329 10.30 -20.86 -8.97
CA PRO A 329 11.32 -20.40 -9.92
C PRO A 329 12.64 -20.11 -9.19
N ARG A 330 13.75 -20.28 -9.89
CA ARG A 330 15.13 -20.04 -9.38
C ARG A 330 15.71 -18.73 -9.86
#